data_f7f0db483903fe4e3b2b3de69b79a74a
#
_entry.id   f7f0db483903fe4e3b2b3de69b79a74a
#
_cell.length_a   1.000
_cell.length_b   1.000
_cell.length_c   1.000
_cell.angle_alpha   90.00
_cell.angle_beta   90.00
_cell.angle_gamma   90.00
#
_symmetry.space_group_name_H-M   'P 1'
#
loop_
_entity.id
_entity.type
_entity.pdbx_description
1 polymer ?
#
loop_
_entity_poly.entity_id
_entity_poly.type
_entity_poly.pdbx_seq_one_letter_code
_entity_poly.pdbx_strand_id
1 'polypeptide(L)'
;GLARFGLEYETVAAGNPGVVYASISGFGSGPKGAVLPGYDLIVQAMSGLMSLTGERDGEPYRAGISVFDVMAGLHATIGVLSALNARHTNGRGQHVEVNLLSSALSGLVNQSSAYVAGGVVPFRMGNSHPSLFPYEPLPCADGELIITAGNSGQFRKLVEVLGVPELADDPRFVRNEDRTANREELRPLLVDRLRTRPKMEWFRDIIAAGVPCGPINTVDGGVAFAEEVGLEPVVHVGEGTSAVPSVRNPIRFSETPPDYRLPPPSLDEHGEDIRRWLAAPADPQATDEERSA
;
A
#
# COMPACT_ATOMS: atom_id res chain seq x y z
N GLY A 1 -9.51 -3.28 -28.26
CA GLY A 1 -9.34 -1.98 -27.59
C GLY A 1 -10.51 -1.06 -27.88
N LEU A 2 -10.53 0.10 -27.25
CA LEU A 2 -11.62 1.10 -27.35
C LEU A 2 -11.72 1.76 -28.73
N ALA A 3 -10.63 1.72 -29.53
CA ALA A 3 -10.59 2.28 -30.89
C ALA A 3 -11.72 1.75 -31.80
N ARG A 4 -12.11 0.47 -31.66
CA ARG A 4 -13.25 -0.09 -32.43
C ARG A 4 -14.61 0.57 -32.15
N PHE A 5 -14.68 1.34 -31.07
CA PHE A 5 -15.89 2.07 -30.66
C PHE A 5 -15.71 3.59 -30.82
N GLY A 6 -14.58 4.08 -31.38
CA GLY A 6 -14.27 5.50 -31.47
C GLY A 6 -14.05 6.17 -30.13
N LEU A 7 -13.60 5.39 -29.13
CA LEU A 7 -13.39 5.85 -27.74
C LEU A 7 -11.90 5.90 -27.37
N GLU A 8 -10.97 5.86 -28.35
CA GLU A 8 -9.56 6.12 -28.10
C GLU A 8 -9.32 7.62 -27.83
N TYR A 9 -8.21 7.91 -27.17
CA TYR A 9 -7.88 9.27 -26.72
C TYR A 9 -7.95 10.31 -27.85
N GLU A 10 -7.36 10.00 -28.98
CA GLU A 10 -7.28 10.94 -30.12
C GLU A 10 -8.67 11.36 -30.63
N THR A 11 -9.59 10.41 -30.75
CA THR A 11 -10.97 10.68 -31.19
C THR A 11 -11.73 11.47 -30.14
N VAL A 12 -11.63 11.08 -28.85
CA VAL A 12 -12.33 11.78 -27.77
C VAL A 12 -11.77 13.20 -27.58
N ALA A 13 -10.46 13.37 -27.62
CA ALA A 13 -9.78 14.66 -27.48
C ALA A 13 -10.06 15.62 -28.64
N ALA A 14 -10.31 15.10 -29.86
CA ALA A 14 -10.70 15.92 -30.99
C ALA A 14 -12.09 16.60 -30.78
N GLY A 15 -13.01 15.90 -30.11
CA GLY A 15 -14.33 16.44 -29.73
C GLY A 15 -14.31 17.26 -28.44
N ASN A 16 -13.41 16.96 -27.52
CA ASN A 16 -13.23 17.67 -26.25
C ASN A 16 -11.76 17.87 -25.92
N PRO A 17 -11.13 18.97 -26.32
CA PRO A 17 -9.71 19.26 -26.02
C PRO A 17 -9.38 19.39 -24.54
N GLY A 18 -10.39 19.57 -23.68
CA GLY A 18 -10.25 19.63 -22.23
C GLY A 18 -10.32 18.27 -21.52
N VAL A 19 -10.52 17.17 -22.26
CA VAL A 19 -10.68 15.86 -21.64
C VAL A 19 -9.39 15.38 -20.95
N VAL A 20 -9.53 14.91 -19.71
CA VAL A 20 -8.50 14.14 -19.02
C VAL A 20 -8.84 12.66 -19.22
N TYR A 21 -8.05 11.98 -20.02
CA TYR A 21 -8.26 10.60 -20.41
C TYR A 21 -7.27 9.69 -19.69
N ALA A 22 -7.75 8.78 -18.86
CA ALA A 22 -6.88 7.88 -18.09
C ALA A 22 -6.94 6.45 -18.64
N SER A 23 -5.79 5.84 -18.87
CA SER A 23 -5.63 4.44 -19.28
C SER A 23 -4.79 3.67 -18.27
N ILE A 24 -5.30 2.53 -17.81
CA ILE A 24 -4.56 1.59 -16.95
C ILE A 24 -4.38 0.29 -17.73
N SER A 25 -3.15 -0.23 -17.77
CA SER A 25 -2.80 -1.48 -18.45
C SER A 25 -1.84 -2.31 -17.60
N GLY A 26 -1.64 -3.60 -17.97
CA GLY A 26 -0.67 -4.44 -17.26
C GLY A 26 0.79 -4.04 -17.53
N PHE A 27 1.13 -3.87 -18.82
CA PHE A 27 2.52 -3.76 -19.30
C PHE A 27 2.76 -2.58 -20.25
N GLY A 28 1.85 -1.59 -20.27
CA GLY A 28 1.94 -0.41 -21.11
C GLY A 28 1.35 -0.61 -22.51
N SER A 29 1.26 0.51 -23.26
CA SER A 29 0.65 0.59 -24.60
C SER A 29 1.61 0.22 -25.73
N GLY A 30 2.91 0.03 -25.46
CA GLY A 30 3.92 -0.34 -26.45
C GLY A 30 3.64 -1.71 -27.10
N PRO A 31 4.13 -1.94 -28.33
CA PRO A 31 3.76 -3.13 -29.14
C PRO A 31 3.97 -4.48 -28.44
N LYS A 32 4.97 -4.58 -27.58
CA LYS A 32 5.27 -5.81 -26.82
C LYS A 32 4.45 -5.92 -25.53
N GLY A 33 4.15 -4.80 -24.88
CA GLY A 33 3.37 -4.77 -23.64
C GLY A 33 1.87 -4.93 -23.88
N ALA A 34 1.34 -4.30 -24.92
CA ALA A 34 -0.09 -4.27 -25.23
C ALA A 34 -0.71 -5.65 -25.50
N VAL A 35 0.09 -6.64 -25.86
CA VAL A 35 -0.36 -8.02 -26.12
C VAL A 35 -0.30 -8.92 -24.90
N LEU A 36 0.30 -8.48 -23.81
CA LEU A 36 0.41 -9.25 -22.58
C LEU A 36 -0.83 -9.06 -21.69
N PRO A 37 -1.41 -10.14 -21.16
CA PRO A 37 -2.53 -10.04 -20.23
C PRO A 37 -2.02 -9.49 -18.88
N GLY A 38 -2.66 -8.42 -18.39
CA GLY A 38 -2.32 -7.75 -17.13
C GLY A 38 -3.19 -8.24 -15.98
N TYR A 39 -2.62 -9.05 -15.10
CA TYR A 39 -3.19 -9.39 -13.80
C TYR A 39 -2.15 -9.14 -12.70
N ASP A 40 -2.59 -8.68 -11.55
CA ASP A 40 -1.72 -8.36 -10.41
C ASP A 40 -0.74 -9.49 -10.09
N LEU A 41 -1.20 -10.73 -9.97
CA LEU A 41 -0.34 -11.88 -9.66
C LEU A 41 0.78 -12.09 -10.69
N ILE A 42 0.49 -11.90 -11.98
CA ILE A 42 1.49 -12.00 -13.05
C ILE A 42 2.51 -10.88 -12.90
N VAL A 43 2.06 -9.67 -12.58
CA VAL A 43 2.96 -8.52 -12.34
C VAL A 43 3.78 -8.72 -11.08
N GLN A 44 3.24 -9.28 -10.00
CA GLN A 44 4.01 -9.63 -8.80
C GLN A 44 5.17 -10.59 -9.14
N ALA A 45 4.93 -11.57 -10.00
CA ALA A 45 5.97 -12.49 -10.44
C ALA A 45 6.99 -11.80 -11.35
N MET A 46 6.54 -11.04 -12.36
CA MET A 46 7.40 -10.46 -13.40
C MET A 46 8.14 -9.20 -12.95
N SER A 47 7.65 -8.47 -11.94
CA SER A 47 8.33 -7.30 -11.38
C SER A 47 9.49 -7.64 -10.46
N GLY A 48 9.53 -8.88 -9.96
CA GLY A 48 10.53 -9.31 -8.98
C GLY A 48 10.04 -9.30 -7.53
N LEU A 49 8.81 -8.85 -7.20
CA LEU A 49 8.30 -8.87 -5.82
C LEU A 49 8.40 -10.28 -5.21
N MET A 50 7.96 -11.30 -5.94
CA MET A 50 8.00 -12.67 -5.44
C MET A 50 9.42 -13.20 -5.21
N SER A 51 10.42 -12.65 -5.91
CA SER A 51 11.83 -12.97 -5.64
C SER A 51 12.37 -12.37 -4.34
N LEU A 52 11.61 -11.46 -3.71
CA LEU A 52 11.94 -10.80 -2.44
C LEU A 52 11.13 -11.32 -1.26
N THR A 53 10.01 -12.01 -1.53
CA THR A 53 9.02 -12.41 -0.52
C THR A 53 9.10 -13.91 -0.27
N GLY A 54 9.32 -14.29 0.99
CA GLY A 54 9.45 -15.67 1.45
C GLY A 54 10.79 -15.96 2.12
N GLU A 55 10.91 -17.15 2.67
CA GLU A 55 12.16 -17.63 3.29
C GLU A 55 13.30 -17.70 2.26
N ARG A 56 14.54 -17.52 2.75
CA ARG A 56 15.74 -17.45 1.92
C ARG A 56 15.86 -18.60 0.94
N ASP A 57 15.70 -19.81 1.43
CA ASP A 57 15.83 -21.06 0.68
C ASP A 57 14.46 -21.72 0.42
N GLY A 58 13.37 -21.00 0.69
CA GLY A 58 12.00 -21.45 0.50
C GLY A 58 11.42 -21.07 -0.85
N GLU A 59 10.10 -21.26 -1.00
CA GLU A 59 9.36 -20.85 -2.19
C GLU A 59 9.14 -19.35 -2.25
N PRO A 60 9.03 -18.74 -3.44
CA PRO A 60 8.62 -17.36 -3.60
C PRO A 60 7.12 -17.19 -3.29
N TYR A 61 6.78 -16.22 -2.44
CA TYR A 61 5.39 -15.93 -2.09
C TYR A 61 4.90 -14.64 -2.70
N ARG A 62 3.62 -14.62 -3.07
CA ARG A 62 2.90 -13.40 -3.44
C ARG A 62 2.51 -12.60 -2.19
N ALA A 63 2.23 -11.31 -2.34
CA ALA A 63 1.46 -10.57 -1.34
C ALA A 63 0.03 -11.11 -1.27
N GLY A 64 -0.58 -11.07 -0.09
CA GLY A 64 -1.93 -11.60 0.16
C GLY A 64 -3.06 -10.80 -0.52
N ILE A 65 -2.74 -9.64 -1.09
CA ILE A 65 -3.66 -8.72 -1.77
C ILE A 65 -3.16 -8.40 -3.19
N SER A 66 -4.01 -7.80 -4.03
CA SER A 66 -3.66 -7.27 -5.35
C SER A 66 -2.93 -5.93 -5.20
N VAL A 67 -1.71 -5.97 -4.67
CA VAL A 67 -0.95 -4.78 -4.24
C VAL A 67 -0.64 -3.83 -5.39
N PHE A 68 -0.35 -4.35 -6.58
CA PHE A 68 -0.01 -3.53 -7.74
C PHE A 68 -1.23 -2.97 -8.47
N ASP A 69 -2.39 -3.63 -8.39
CA ASP A 69 -3.67 -3.05 -8.81
C ASP A 69 -3.99 -1.81 -7.98
N VAL A 70 -3.87 -1.91 -6.65
CA VAL A 70 -4.07 -0.78 -5.74
C VAL A 70 -3.07 0.35 -6.01
N MET A 71 -1.79 0.04 -6.19
CA MET A 71 -0.77 1.04 -6.49
C MET A 71 -0.98 1.71 -7.84
N ALA A 72 -1.34 0.96 -8.87
CA ALA A 72 -1.64 1.53 -10.19
C ALA A 72 -2.89 2.44 -10.12
N GLY A 73 -3.91 2.06 -9.36
CA GLY A 73 -5.08 2.90 -9.10
C GLY A 73 -4.70 4.23 -8.41
N LEU A 74 -3.84 4.18 -7.39
CA LEU A 74 -3.33 5.39 -6.72
C LEU A 74 -2.50 6.27 -7.66
N HIS A 75 -1.60 5.69 -8.46
CA HIS A 75 -0.84 6.44 -9.47
C HIS A 75 -1.73 7.07 -10.52
N ALA A 76 -2.77 6.35 -10.98
CA ALA A 76 -3.75 6.89 -11.92
C ALA A 76 -4.54 8.06 -11.30
N THR A 77 -4.97 7.94 -10.06
CA THR A 77 -5.63 9.04 -9.33
C THR A 77 -4.74 10.27 -9.22
N ILE A 78 -3.47 10.10 -8.82
CA ILE A 78 -2.49 11.20 -8.78
C ILE A 78 -2.32 11.82 -10.17
N GLY A 79 -2.19 11.00 -11.21
CA GLY A 79 -2.04 11.45 -12.60
C GLY A 79 -3.24 12.26 -13.06
N VAL A 80 -4.47 11.78 -12.80
CA VAL A 80 -5.72 12.49 -13.15
C VAL A 80 -5.82 13.83 -12.41
N LEU A 81 -5.57 13.86 -11.09
CA LEU A 81 -5.60 15.11 -10.32
C LEU A 81 -4.53 16.10 -10.80
N SER A 82 -3.34 15.62 -11.15
CA SER A 82 -2.28 16.46 -11.73
C SER A 82 -2.69 17.03 -13.09
N ALA A 83 -3.33 16.22 -13.94
CA ALA A 83 -3.84 16.64 -15.25
C ALA A 83 -4.98 17.66 -15.12
N LEU A 84 -5.89 17.47 -14.17
CA LEU A 84 -6.95 18.42 -13.85
C LEU A 84 -6.38 19.75 -13.37
N ASN A 85 -5.39 19.71 -12.47
CA ASN A 85 -4.72 20.94 -12.01
C ASN A 85 -4.01 21.67 -13.16
N ALA A 86 -3.30 20.95 -14.04
CA ALA A 86 -2.69 21.54 -15.23
C ALA A 86 -3.73 22.17 -16.18
N ARG A 87 -4.91 21.52 -16.34
CA ARG A 87 -6.02 22.03 -17.15
C ARG A 87 -6.53 23.37 -16.65
N HIS A 88 -6.58 23.62 -15.34
CA HIS A 88 -6.97 24.94 -14.80
C HIS A 88 -6.04 26.06 -15.26
N THR A 89 -4.78 25.75 -15.57
CA THR A 89 -3.78 26.74 -16.01
C THR A 89 -3.77 26.95 -17.53
N ASN A 90 -3.90 25.85 -18.31
CA ASN A 90 -3.69 25.88 -19.76
C ASN A 90 -4.94 25.60 -20.61
N GLY A 91 -6.09 25.30 -19.96
CA GLY A 91 -7.36 24.99 -20.62
C GLY A 91 -7.39 23.65 -21.37
N ARG A 92 -6.34 22.83 -21.29
CA ARG A 92 -6.21 21.57 -22.05
C ARG A 92 -6.14 20.37 -21.15
N GLY A 93 -6.90 19.33 -21.52
CA GLY A 93 -6.73 18.00 -20.97
C GLY A 93 -5.52 17.26 -21.54
N GLN A 94 -5.33 16.04 -21.11
CA GLN A 94 -4.24 15.18 -21.58
C GLN A 94 -4.53 13.70 -21.34
N HIS A 95 -3.76 12.84 -22.01
CA HIS A 95 -3.77 11.41 -21.75
C HIS A 95 -2.85 11.09 -20.58
N VAL A 96 -3.37 10.36 -19.60
CA VAL A 96 -2.64 9.82 -18.44
C VAL A 96 -2.56 8.31 -18.60
N GLU A 97 -1.36 7.79 -18.86
CA GLU A 97 -1.13 6.35 -18.96
C GLU A 97 -0.42 5.83 -17.70
N VAL A 98 -0.98 4.77 -17.11
CA VAL A 98 -0.39 4.04 -16.00
C VAL A 98 -0.36 2.56 -16.35
N ASN A 99 0.69 1.85 -15.93
CA ASN A 99 0.71 0.41 -16.04
C ASN A 99 1.20 -0.25 -14.75
N LEU A 100 0.73 -1.47 -14.53
CA LEU A 100 1.02 -2.21 -13.30
C LEU A 100 2.51 -2.48 -13.12
N LEU A 101 3.22 -2.82 -14.20
CA LEU A 101 4.65 -3.14 -14.10
C LEU A 101 5.48 -1.92 -13.69
N SER A 102 5.23 -0.74 -14.28
CA SER A 102 5.92 0.49 -13.87
C SER A 102 5.57 0.89 -12.43
N SER A 103 4.30 0.71 -12.04
CA SER A 103 3.85 0.94 -10.67
C SER A 103 4.56 -0.02 -9.70
N ALA A 104 4.71 -1.28 -10.08
CA ALA A 104 5.43 -2.28 -9.31
C ALA A 104 6.90 -1.93 -9.13
N LEU A 105 7.61 -1.61 -10.21
CA LEU A 105 9.03 -1.24 -10.15
C LEU A 105 9.27 0.02 -9.31
N SER A 106 8.35 0.99 -9.36
CA SER A 106 8.35 2.16 -8.48
C SER A 106 8.13 1.75 -7.02
N GLY A 107 7.19 0.84 -6.77
CA GLY A 107 6.83 0.39 -5.42
C GLY A 107 7.85 -0.54 -4.76
N LEU A 108 8.76 -1.15 -5.50
CA LEU A 108 9.89 -1.88 -4.95
C LEU A 108 10.97 -0.98 -4.32
N VAL A 109 10.83 0.33 -4.46
CA VAL A 109 11.58 1.41 -3.76
C VAL A 109 13.09 1.17 -3.72
N ASN A 110 13.65 0.87 -2.52
CA ASN A 110 15.08 0.64 -2.33
C ASN A 110 15.60 -0.61 -3.05
N GLN A 111 14.77 -1.61 -3.26
CA GLN A 111 15.19 -2.86 -3.93
C GLN A 111 15.42 -2.64 -5.43
N SER A 112 14.50 -1.97 -6.11
CA SER A 112 14.70 -1.58 -7.51
C SER A 112 15.84 -0.59 -7.66
N SER A 113 15.98 0.38 -6.74
CA SER A 113 17.08 1.35 -6.72
C SER A 113 18.45 0.69 -6.53
N ALA A 114 18.55 -0.32 -5.66
CA ALA A 114 19.79 -1.07 -5.43
C ALA A 114 20.29 -1.76 -6.71
N TYR A 115 19.37 -2.29 -7.51
CA TYR A 115 19.73 -2.88 -8.79
C TYR A 115 20.07 -1.81 -9.84
N VAL A 116 19.22 -0.81 -10.02
CA VAL A 116 19.39 0.21 -11.08
C VAL A 116 20.64 1.05 -10.87
N ALA A 117 20.92 1.45 -9.63
CA ALA A 117 22.07 2.31 -9.32
C ALA A 117 23.34 1.55 -8.96
N GLY A 118 23.23 0.34 -8.39
CA GLY A 118 24.37 -0.40 -7.85
C GLY A 118 24.58 -1.79 -8.45
N GLY A 119 23.72 -2.27 -9.35
CA GLY A 119 23.80 -3.62 -9.92
C GLY A 119 23.53 -4.76 -8.91
N VAL A 120 23.07 -4.42 -7.71
CA VAL A 120 22.80 -5.40 -6.67
C VAL A 120 21.46 -6.09 -6.93
N VAL A 121 21.46 -7.39 -7.16
CA VAL A 121 20.23 -8.18 -7.29
C VAL A 121 19.75 -8.59 -5.91
N PRO A 122 18.62 -8.05 -5.43
CA PRO A 122 18.06 -8.41 -4.13
C PRO A 122 17.54 -9.87 -4.12
N PHE A 123 17.42 -10.44 -2.93
CA PHE A 123 16.98 -11.83 -2.73
C PHE A 123 16.08 -11.94 -1.49
N ARG A 124 15.40 -13.08 -1.33
CA ARG A 124 14.54 -13.35 -0.18
C ARG A 124 15.35 -13.45 1.12
N MET A 125 14.84 -12.82 2.17
CA MET A 125 15.45 -12.80 3.50
C MET A 125 14.46 -13.18 4.62
N GLY A 126 13.34 -13.80 4.27
CA GLY A 126 12.24 -14.00 5.20
C GLY A 126 11.71 -12.66 5.72
N ASN A 127 11.58 -12.55 7.02
CA ASN A 127 11.17 -11.31 7.69
C ASN A 127 12.35 -10.42 8.12
N SER A 128 13.58 -10.79 7.80
CA SER A 128 14.77 -10.04 8.22
C SER A 128 15.01 -8.81 7.37
N HIS A 129 15.41 -7.71 8.00
CA HIS A 129 15.82 -6.51 7.29
C HIS A 129 17.29 -6.64 6.81
N PRO A 130 17.61 -6.19 5.57
CA PRO A 130 18.95 -6.37 5.00
C PRO A 130 20.07 -5.62 5.76
N SER A 131 19.74 -4.50 6.42
CA SER A 131 20.74 -3.60 7.02
C SER A 131 20.42 -3.17 8.46
N LEU A 132 19.39 -3.69 9.09
CA LEU A 132 19.00 -3.36 10.46
C LEU A 132 18.76 -4.60 11.29
N PHE A 133 19.25 -4.59 12.57
CA PHE A 133 18.93 -5.63 13.53
C PHE A 133 18.96 -5.08 14.98
N PRO A 134 17.95 -5.47 15.86
CA PRO A 134 16.77 -6.24 15.54
C PRO A 134 15.74 -5.41 14.74
N TYR A 135 15.22 -6.00 13.67
CA TYR A 135 14.17 -5.47 12.82
C TYR A 135 13.44 -6.65 12.16
N GLU A 136 12.72 -7.44 12.96
CA GLU A 136 12.05 -8.67 12.52
C GLU A 136 11.07 -9.18 13.59
N PRO A 137 10.21 -10.18 13.28
CA PRO A 137 9.44 -10.91 14.27
C PRO A 137 10.38 -11.73 15.19
N LEU A 138 10.21 -11.59 16.50
CA LEU A 138 10.92 -12.37 17.51
C LEU A 138 9.90 -13.15 18.36
N PRO A 139 10.15 -14.45 18.63
CA PRO A 139 9.22 -15.29 19.38
C PRO A 139 9.19 -14.92 20.86
N CYS A 140 7.98 -14.76 21.40
CA CYS A 140 7.62 -14.63 22.80
C CYS A 140 7.01 -15.95 23.32
N ALA A 141 6.49 -15.95 24.56
CA ALA A 141 5.89 -17.16 25.16
C ALA A 141 4.64 -17.65 24.41
N ASP A 142 3.86 -16.75 23.79
CA ASP A 142 2.54 -17.00 23.19
C ASP A 142 2.42 -16.56 21.73
N GLY A 143 3.51 -16.40 21.03
CA GLY A 143 3.54 -15.98 19.62
C GLY A 143 4.69 -15.04 19.33
N GLU A 144 4.57 -14.24 18.28
CA GLU A 144 5.63 -13.36 17.79
C GLU A 144 5.31 -11.88 18.04
N LEU A 145 6.35 -11.10 18.31
CA LEU A 145 6.33 -9.65 18.39
C LEU A 145 7.33 -9.08 17.40
N ILE A 146 6.89 -8.21 16.49
CA ILE A 146 7.79 -7.43 15.66
C ILE A 146 8.48 -6.39 16.52
N ILE A 147 9.83 -6.34 16.49
CA ILE A 147 10.62 -5.34 17.20
C ILE A 147 11.53 -4.65 16.19
N THR A 148 11.51 -3.31 16.20
CA THR A 148 12.26 -2.48 15.26
C THR A 148 13.16 -1.49 15.99
N ALA A 149 14.28 -2.00 16.55
CA ALA A 149 15.28 -1.17 17.22
C ALA A 149 16.37 -0.75 16.22
N GLY A 150 16.03 0.16 15.30
CA GLY A 150 16.86 0.54 14.15
C GLY A 150 18.10 1.39 14.47
N ASN A 151 18.27 1.89 15.70
CA ASN A 151 19.44 2.65 16.12
C ASN A 151 19.93 2.21 17.51
N SER A 152 21.17 2.64 17.88
CA SER A 152 21.79 2.20 19.12
C SER A 152 21.08 2.71 20.39
N GLY A 153 20.39 3.85 20.31
CA GLY A 153 19.59 4.35 21.43
C GLY A 153 18.36 3.49 21.69
N GLN A 154 17.66 3.08 20.63
CA GLN A 154 16.53 2.15 20.74
C GLN A 154 16.98 0.75 21.18
N PHE A 155 18.13 0.28 20.69
CA PHE A 155 18.68 -1.01 21.11
C PHE A 155 19.05 -1.02 22.60
N ARG A 156 19.68 0.03 23.12
CA ARG A 156 19.99 0.16 24.56
C ARG A 156 18.72 0.07 25.42
N LYS A 157 17.68 0.82 25.06
CA LYS A 157 16.40 0.77 25.75
C LYS A 157 15.72 -0.59 25.68
N LEU A 158 15.81 -1.26 24.53
CA LEU A 158 15.28 -2.60 24.35
C LEU A 158 15.93 -3.59 25.32
N VAL A 159 17.25 -3.64 25.35
CA VAL A 159 17.97 -4.61 26.21
C VAL A 159 17.83 -4.30 27.69
N GLU A 160 17.65 -3.02 28.07
CA GLU A 160 17.26 -2.61 29.43
C GLU A 160 15.89 -3.21 29.81
N VAL A 161 14.88 -3.05 28.97
CA VAL A 161 13.53 -3.62 29.20
C VAL A 161 13.58 -5.15 29.26
N LEU A 162 14.40 -5.78 28.44
CA LEU A 162 14.57 -7.23 28.42
C LEU A 162 15.38 -7.75 29.63
N GLY A 163 16.00 -6.88 30.42
CA GLY A 163 16.81 -7.23 31.59
C GLY A 163 18.18 -7.85 31.22
N VAL A 164 18.75 -7.42 30.09
CA VAL A 164 20.09 -7.79 29.60
C VAL A 164 20.87 -6.55 29.12
N PRO A 165 20.99 -5.50 29.97
CA PRO A 165 21.58 -4.22 29.59
C PRO A 165 23.04 -4.32 29.12
N GLU A 166 23.78 -5.33 29.56
CA GLU A 166 25.18 -5.60 29.19
C GLU A 166 25.36 -5.79 27.67
N LEU A 167 24.32 -6.23 26.95
CA LEU A 167 24.37 -6.39 25.50
C LEU A 167 24.56 -5.07 24.76
N ALA A 168 24.17 -3.94 25.39
CA ALA A 168 24.34 -2.61 24.78
C ALA A 168 25.80 -2.15 24.70
N ASP A 169 26.65 -2.68 25.57
CA ASP A 169 28.07 -2.34 25.68
C ASP A 169 28.98 -3.46 25.16
N ASP A 170 28.43 -4.60 24.72
CA ASP A 170 29.15 -5.67 24.08
C ASP A 170 29.70 -5.20 22.71
N PRO A 171 31.05 -5.28 22.48
CA PRO A 171 31.66 -4.83 21.23
C PRO A 171 31.04 -5.42 19.95
N ARG A 172 30.44 -6.61 20.04
CA ARG A 172 29.75 -7.27 18.91
C ARG A 172 28.42 -6.61 18.56
N PHE A 173 27.84 -5.76 19.45
CA PHE A 173 26.45 -5.27 19.32
C PHE A 173 26.30 -3.76 19.50
N VAL A 174 27.38 -3.02 19.76
CA VAL A 174 27.34 -1.56 20.04
C VAL A 174 26.73 -0.77 18.90
N ARG A 175 27.16 -1.02 17.66
CA ARG A 175 26.68 -0.33 16.47
C ARG A 175 25.70 -1.21 15.69
N ASN A 176 24.85 -0.58 14.87
CA ASN A 176 23.89 -1.31 14.05
C ASN A 176 24.56 -2.27 13.05
N GLU A 177 25.68 -1.84 12.44
CA GLU A 177 26.47 -2.66 11.53
C GLU A 177 27.00 -3.92 12.22
N ASP A 178 27.48 -3.77 13.46
CA ASP A 178 28.00 -4.88 14.26
C ASP A 178 26.85 -5.84 14.61
N ARG A 179 25.67 -5.34 15.03
CA ARG A 179 24.48 -6.17 15.30
C ARG A 179 23.99 -6.91 14.06
N THR A 180 24.01 -6.25 12.91
CA THR A 180 23.60 -6.85 11.65
C THR A 180 24.56 -7.95 11.20
N ALA A 181 25.87 -7.74 11.39
CA ALA A 181 26.90 -8.73 11.08
C ALA A 181 26.85 -9.94 12.05
N ASN A 182 26.56 -9.70 13.32
CA ASN A 182 26.51 -10.73 14.37
C ASN A 182 25.05 -11.11 14.73
N ARG A 183 24.13 -11.02 13.79
CA ARG A 183 22.70 -11.31 13.98
C ARG A 183 22.45 -12.70 14.56
N GLU A 184 23.14 -13.70 14.03
CA GLU A 184 23.01 -15.10 14.46
C GLU A 184 23.41 -15.32 15.92
N GLU A 185 24.31 -14.50 16.45
CA GLU A 185 24.72 -14.54 17.86
C GLU A 185 23.75 -13.75 18.75
N LEU A 186 23.32 -12.58 18.31
CA LEU A 186 22.46 -11.69 19.11
C LEU A 186 21.01 -12.21 19.20
N ARG A 187 20.48 -12.75 18.10
CA ARG A 187 19.08 -13.19 18.03
C ARG A 187 18.69 -14.18 19.14
N PRO A 188 19.44 -15.26 19.41
CA PRO A 188 19.13 -16.18 20.50
C PRO A 188 19.07 -15.50 21.87
N LEU A 189 19.99 -14.58 22.16
CA LEU A 189 20.04 -13.87 23.44
C LEU A 189 18.77 -13.04 23.70
N LEU A 190 18.25 -12.37 22.66
CA LEU A 190 17.00 -11.62 22.75
C LEU A 190 15.79 -12.56 22.87
N VAL A 191 15.76 -13.62 22.09
CA VAL A 191 14.67 -14.62 22.06
C VAL A 191 14.54 -15.33 23.41
N ASP A 192 15.62 -15.71 24.05
CA ASP A 192 15.61 -16.36 25.36
C ASP A 192 14.92 -15.48 26.43
N ARG A 193 15.11 -14.17 26.34
CA ARG A 193 14.42 -13.23 27.23
C ARG A 193 12.94 -13.04 26.82
N LEU A 194 12.66 -12.87 25.54
CA LEU A 194 11.29 -12.65 25.04
C LEU A 194 10.38 -13.84 25.34
N ARG A 195 10.88 -15.07 25.27
CA ARG A 195 10.12 -16.28 25.59
C ARG A 195 9.68 -16.40 27.04
N THR A 196 10.20 -15.59 27.94
CA THR A 196 9.85 -15.64 29.38
C THR A 196 8.47 -15.03 29.69
N ARG A 197 7.90 -14.24 28.77
CA ARG A 197 6.61 -13.55 29.00
C ARG A 197 5.75 -13.52 27.73
N PRO A 198 4.41 -13.33 27.88
CA PRO A 198 3.51 -13.13 26.76
C PRO A 198 3.83 -11.87 25.93
N LYS A 199 3.57 -11.93 24.62
CA LYS A 199 3.89 -10.84 23.67
C LYS A 199 3.23 -9.51 24.02
N MET A 200 1.99 -9.51 24.54
CA MET A 200 1.28 -8.27 24.89
C MET A 200 1.82 -7.60 26.15
N GLU A 201 2.47 -8.33 27.04
CA GLU A 201 3.19 -7.74 28.17
C GLU A 201 4.46 -7.04 27.69
N TRP A 202 5.24 -7.72 26.83
CA TRP A 202 6.41 -7.13 26.19
C TRP A 202 6.06 -5.93 25.33
N PHE A 203 4.97 -6.00 24.57
CA PHE A 203 4.48 -4.88 23.77
C PHE A 203 4.30 -3.62 24.61
N ARG A 204 3.60 -3.73 25.74
CA ARG A 204 3.36 -2.57 26.63
C ARG A 204 4.66 -1.98 27.17
N ASP A 205 5.58 -2.82 27.67
CA ASP A 205 6.81 -2.34 28.29
C ASP A 205 7.79 -1.76 27.25
N ILE A 206 7.94 -2.38 26.09
CA ILE A 206 8.84 -1.95 25.01
C ILE A 206 8.35 -0.64 24.38
N ILE A 207 7.03 -0.51 24.12
CA ILE A 207 6.44 0.74 23.61
C ILE A 207 6.59 1.87 24.64
N ALA A 208 6.37 1.60 25.93
CA ALA A 208 6.54 2.59 26.99
C ALA A 208 7.98 3.11 27.09
N ALA A 209 8.97 2.28 26.75
CA ALA A 209 10.38 2.69 26.66
C ALA A 209 10.69 3.48 25.36
N GLY A 210 9.74 3.62 24.46
CA GLY A 210 9.90 4.33 23.17
C GLY A 210 10.65 3.52 22.11
N VAL A 211 10.56 2.20 22.16
CA VAL A 211 11.05 1.31 21.11
C VAL A 211 9.87 0.82 20.28
N PRO A 212 9.85 1.04 18.96
CA PRO A 212 8.75 0.60 18.12
C PRO A 212 8.67 -0.93 18.09
N CYS A 213 7.50 -1.46 18.39
CA CYS A 213 7.18 -2.88 18.30
C CYS A 213 5.69 -3.08 18.09
N GLY A 214 5.26 -4.28 17.69
CA GLY A 214 3.84 -4.59 17.52
C GLY A 214 3.59 -6.09 17.30
N PRO A 215 2.44 -6.61 17.77
CA PRO A 215 2.02 -7.97 17.48
C PRO A 215 1.66 -8.12 15.99
N ILE A 216 1.80 -9.34 15.47
CA ILE A 216 1.21 -9.68 14.17
C ILE A 216 -0.27 -9.96 14.41
N ASN A 217 -1.11 -9.04 13.95
CA ASN A 217 -2.56 -9.16 14.05
C ASN A 217 -3.16 -9.88 12.85
N THR A 218 -4.32 -10.50 13.06
CA THR A 218 -5.28 -10.83 12.00
C THR A 218 -6.00 -9.57 11.52
N VAL A 219 -6.75 -9.64 10.42
CA VAL A 219 -7.45 -8.46 9.86
C VAL A 219 -8.47 -7.88 10.86
N ASP A 220 -9.24 -8.73 11.53
CA ASP A 220 -10.16 -8.31 12.59
C ASP A 220 -9.43 -7.68 13.78
N GLY A 221 -8.29 -8.25 14.20
CA GLY A 221 -7.41 -7.64 15.21
C GLY A 221 -6.85 -6.29 14.77
N GLY A 222 -6.55 -6.12 13.49
CA GLY A 222 -6.13 -4.83 12.92
C GLY A 222 -7.25 -3.78 12.96
N VAL A 223 -8.49 -4.17 12.65
CA VAL A 223 -9.67 -3.29 12.76
C VAL A 223 -9.90 -2.90 14.22
N ALA A 224 -9.90 -3.86 15.15
CA ALA A 224 -10.08 -3.59 16.57
C ALA A 224 -8.99 -2.63 17.12
N PHE A 225 -7.74 -2.83 16.72
CA PHE A 225 -6.65 -1.93 17.12
C PHE A 225 -6.83 -0.52 16.54
N ALA A 226 -7.31 -0.40 15.29
CA ALA A 226 -7.60 0.91 14.70
C ALA A 226 -8.72 1.65 15.45
N GLU A 227 -9.73 0.94 15.95
CA GLU A 227 -10.77 1.50 16.84
C GLU A 227 -10.19 1.94 18.19
N GLU A 228 -9.35 1.11 18.81
CA GLU A 228 -8.69 1.41 20.10
C GLU A 228 -7.87 2.71 20.01
N VAL A 229 -7.16 2.95 18.91
CA VAL A 229 -6.38 4.18 18.70
C VAL A 229 -7.20 5.34 18.12
N GLY A 230 -8.51 5.21 17.99
CA GLY A 230 -9.44 6.29 17.59
C GLY A 230 -9.46 6.62 16.09
N LEU A 231 -9.12 5.67 15.23
CA LEU A 231 -9.13 5.87 13.76
C LEU A 231 -10.52 5.70 13.13
N GLU A 232 -11.49 5.13 13.85
CA GLU A 232 -12.84 4.86 13.35
C GLU A 232 -12.84 4.15 11.98
N PRO A 233 -12.26 2.94 11.88
CA PRO A 233 -11.98 2.28 10.59
C PRO A 233 -13.23 1.84 9.83
N VAL A 234 -14.38 1.73 10.51
CA VAL A 234 -15.65 1.29 9.92
C VAL A 234 -16.60 2.47 9.78
N VAL A 235 -17.29 2.52 8.66
CA VAL A 235 -18.36 3.47 8.34
C VAL A 235 -19.55 2.70 7.78
N HIS A 236 -20.76 3.22 8.00
CA HIS A 236 -21.98 2.67 7.37
C HIS A 236 -22.33 3.54 6.16
N VAL A 237 -22.36 2.93 4.98
CA VAL A 237 -22.69 3.59 3.72
C VAL A 237 -24.18 3.36 3.42
N GLY A 238 -24.93 4.43 3.21
CA GLY A 238 -26.39 4.41 3.04
C GLY A 238 -27.13 4.72 4.34
N GLU A 239 -28.45 4.64 4.29
CA GLU A 239 -29.35 5.01 5.40
C GLU A 239 -30.25 3.83 5.84
N GLY A 240 -30.64 3.86 7.12
CA GLY A 240 -31.59 2.89 7.69
C GLY A 240 -31.15 1.45 7.56
N THR A 241 -32.06 0.55 7.16
CA THR A 241 -31.82 -0.88 7.04
C THR A 241 -31.01 -1.29 5.82
N SER A 242 -30.80 -0.40 4.87
CA SER A 242 -29.96 -0.61 3.67
C SER A 242 -28.50 -0.20 3.88
N ALA A 243 -28.15 0.35 5.03
CA ALA A 243 -26.79 0.76 5.34
C ALA A 243 -25.85 -0.46 5.39
N VAL A 244 -24.72 -0.36 4.66
CA VAL A 244 -23.72 -1.43 4.55
C VAL A 244 -22.45 -1.02 5.28
N PRO A 245 -21.90 -1.83 6.20
CA PRO A 245 -20.62 -1.55 6.83
C PRO A 245 -19.50 -1.65 5.80
N SER A 246 -18.63 -0.65 5.79
CA SER A 246 -17.52 -0.53 4.85
C SER A 246 -16.29 0.04 5.54
N VAL A 247 -15.12 -0.22 4.98
CA VAL A 247 -13.88 0.41 5.47
C VAL A 247 -13.93 1.90 5.11
N ARG A 248 -13.64 2.74 6.10
CA ARG A 248 -13.61 4.20 5.94
C ARG A 248 -12.53 4.64 4.93
N ASN A 249 -12.80 5.70 4.16
CA ASN A 249 -11.77 6.38 3.37
C ASN A 249 -10.61 6.80 4.28
N PRO A 250 -9.34 6.44 3.96
CA PRO A 250 -8.20 6.78 4.79
C PRO A 250 -7.86 8.28 4.78
N ILE A 251 -8.37 9.05 3.80
CA ILE A 251 -8.13 10.49 3.67
C ILE A 251 -9.19 11.24 4.46
N ARG A 252 -8.77 12.12 5.38
CA ARG A 252 -9.63 13.04 6.10
C ARG A 252 -9.45 14.45 5.55
N PHE A 253 -10.54 15.08 5.16
CA PHE A 253 -10.57 16.47 4.71
C PHE A 253 -11.22 17.33 5.78
N SER A 254 -10.61 18.48 6.11
CA SER A 254 -11.15 19.42 7.12
C SER A 254 -12.38 20.19 6.61
N GLU A 255 -12.44 20.48 5.31
CA GLU A 255 -13.47 21.33 4.70
C GLU A 255 -14.46 20.54 3.83
N THR A 256 -14.01 19.45 3.20
CA THR A 256 -14.80 18.65 2.26
C THR A 256 -14.76 17.17 2.64
N PRO A 257 -15.35 16.77 3.79
CA PRO A 257 -15.31 15.39 4.24
C PRO A 257 -16.00 14.45 3.23
N PRO A 258 -15.53 13.20 3.11
CA PRO A 258 -16.20 12.20 2.26
C PRO A 258 -17.64 11.96 2.71
N ASP A 259 -18.54 11.80 1.75
CA ASP A 259 -19.93 11.45 1.96
C ASP A 259 -20.16 9.96 1.70
N TYR A 260 -20.96 9.31 2.54
CA TYR A 260 -21.21 7.88 2.55
C TYR A 260 -22.71 7.54 2.31
N ARG A 261 -23.41 8.33 1.47
CA ARG A 261 -24.86 8.22 1.23
C ARG A 261 -25.25 7.03 0.38
N LEU A 262 -24.48 6.70 -0.66
CA LEU A 262 -24.86 5.73 -1.66
C LEU A 262 -24.22 4.37 -1.36
N PRO A 263 -25.00 3.37 -0.92
CA PRO A 263 -24.52 2.01 -0.75
C PRO A 263 -24.24 1.36 -2.12
N PRO A 264 -23.51 0.22 -2.16
CA PRO A 264 -23.36 -0.54 -3.40
C PRO A 264 -24.73 -0.87 -3.99
N PRO A 265 -25.01 -0.54 -5.28
CA PRO A 265 -26.31 -0.77 -5.89
C PRO A 265 -26.57 -2.25 -6.15
N SER A 266 -27.83 -2.65 -6.14
CA SER A 266 -28.26 -3.91 -6.72
C SER A 266 -28.16 -3.91 -8.24
N LEU A 267 -28.24 -5.10 -8.85
CA LEU A 267 -28.13 -5.21 -10.33
C LEU A 267 -29.23 -4.38 -11.01
N ASP A 268 -28.84 -3.49 -11.91
CA ASP A 268 -29.70 -2.56 -12.69
C ASP A 268 -30.56 -1.59 -11.85
N GLU A 269 -30.20 -1.35 -10.58
CA GLU A 269 -30.95 -0.46 -9.67
C GLU A 269 -31.16 0.95 -10.26
N HIS A 270 -30.15 1.49 -10.94
CA HIS A 270 -30.22 2.82 -11.57
C HIS A 270 -30.45 2.77 -13.08
N GLY A 271 -30.76 1.62 -13.65
CA GLY A 271 -30.83 1.42 -15.08
C GLY A 271 -31.87 2.28 -15.77
N GLU A 272 -33.10 2.44 -15.19
CA GLU A 272 -34.15 3.28 -15.76
C GLU A 272 -33.79 4.76 -15.70
N ASP A 273 -33.17 5.23 -14.60
CA ASP A 273 -32.77 6.62 -14.44
C ASP A 273 -31.67 7.00 -15.44
N ILE A 274 -30.69 6.10 -15.61
CA ILE A 274 -29.61 6.28 -16.59
C ILE A 274 -30.14 6.32 -18.00
N ARG A 275 -31.07 5.42 -18.37
CA ARG A 275 -31.69 5.42 -19.69
C ARG A 275 -32.51 6.70 -19.92
N ARG A 276 -33.24 7.16 -18.91
CA ARG A 276 -34.02 8.43 -18.97
C ARG A 276 -33.08 9.62 -19.14
N TRP A 277 -32.00 9.69 -18.39
CA TRP A 277 -30.99 10.73 -18.53
C TRP A 277 -30.33 10.74 -19.90
N LEU A 278 -29.97 9.58 -20.46
CA LEU A 278 -29.42 9.47 -21.81
C LEU A 278 -30.40 9.85 -22.93
N ALA A 279 -31.71 9.64 -22.72
CA ALA A 279 -32.76 9.99 -23.68
C ALA A 279 -33.18 11.46 -23.60
N ALA A 280 -32.83 12.18 -22.54
CA ALA A 280 -33.11 13.60 -22.40
C ALA A 280 -32.36 14.41 -23.48
N PRO A 281 -32.99 15.39 -24.15
CA PRO A 281 -32.30 16.29 -25.08
C PRO A 281 -31.15 16.98 -24.33
N ALA A 282 -29.98 17.08 -24.97
CA ALA A 282 -28.89 17.87 -24.43
C ALA A 282 -29.38 19.31 -24.21
N ASP A 283 -29.33 19.79 -22.97
CA ASP A 283 -29.68 21.18 -22.67
C ASP A 283 -28.64 22.11 -23.33
N PRO A 284 -29.05 22.94 -24.32
CA PRO A 284 -28.12 23.85 -24.99
C PRO A 284 -27.59 24.95 -24.06
N GLN A 285 -28.20 25.12 -22.87
CA GLN A 285 -27.86 26.19 -21.90
C GLN A 285 -27.17 25.65 -20.66
N ALA A 286 -26.96 24.34 -20.55
CA ALA A 286 -26.21 23.76 -19.42
C ALA A 286 -24.78 24.30 -19.39
N THR A 287 -24.44 24.99 -18.33
CA THR A 287 -23.06 25.48 -18.07
C THR A 287 -22.08 24.32 -17.87
N ASP A 288 -20.80 24.55 -18.09
CA ASP A 288 -19.77 23.53 -17.88
C ASP A 288 -19.75 23.02 -16.43
N GLU A 289 -20.26 23.79 -15.47
CA GLU A 289 -20.41 23.37 -14.06
C GLU A 289 -21.55 22.35 -13.88
N GLU A 290 -22.67 22.50 -14.57
CA GLU A 290 -23.81 21.55 -14.52
C GLU A 290 -23.53 20.25 -15.31
N ARG A 291 -22.60 20.29 -16.28
CA ARG A 291 -22.13 19.10 -17.02
C ARG A 291 -21.08 18.29 -16.26
N SER A 292 -20.54 18.81 -15.14
CA SER A 292 -19.46 18.21 -14.34
C SER A 292 -19.96 17.70 -12.99
N ALA A 293 -21.20 17.90 -12.62
CA ALA A 293 -21.85 17.39 -11.41
C ALA A 293 -22.50 16.03 -11.68
#